data_a7b0ce703591a09cd0099a50f3a3d4a7
#
_entry.id   a7b0ce703591a09cd0099a50f3a3d4a7
#
_cell.length_a   1.000
_cell.length_b   1.000
_cell.length_c   1.000
_cell.angle_alpha   90.00
_cell.angle_beta   90.00
_cell.angle_gamma   90.00
#
_symmetry.space_group_name_H-M   'P 1'
#
loop_
_entity.id
_entity.type
_entity.pdbx_description
1 polymer ?
#
loop_
_entity_poly.entity_id
_entity_poly.type
_entity_poly.pdbx_seq_one_letter_code
_entity_poly.pdbx_strand_id
1 'polypeptide(L)'
;FDCRFLKNPNWVETLKNSDGTKKDVSGYIRRDKSWAIFKDYLKGMVLHVIPAFEKEGKYYLSIGFGCTGGRHRSVFVSQFLYDELKKRNFAVDLMHSNLST
;
A
#
# COMPACT_ATOMS: atom_id res chain seq x y z
N PHE A 1 3.82 6.03 -5.88
CA PHE A 1 4.32 6.42 -4.55
C PHE A 1 5.53 5.62 -4.16
N ASP A 2 6.53 6.31 -3.63
CA ASP A 2 7.75 5.71 -3.11
C ASP A 2 7.57 5.46 -1.61
N CYS A 3 7.58 4.20 -1.20
CA CYS A 3 7.34 3.78 0.19
C CYS A 3 8.64 3.55 0.97
N ARG A 4 9.80 4.01 0.46
CA ARG A 4 11.09 3.78 1.12
C ARG A 4 11.28 4.55 2.43
N PHE A 5 10.39 5.48 2.75
CA PHE A 5 10.42 6.21 4.03
C PHE A 5 9.96 5.35 5.21
N LEU A 6 9.28 4.23 4.96
CA LEU A 6 8.86 3.31 6.02
C LEU A 6 10.01 2.41 6.47
N LYS A 7 9.91 1.87 7.68
CA LYS A 7 10.90 0.90 8.18
C LYS A 7 11.07 -0.24 7.20
N ASN A 8 12.31 -0.65 6.98
CA ASN A 8 12.64 -1.66 5.99
C ASN A 8 12.74 -3.04 6.64
N PRO A 9 11.79 -3.97 6.39
CA PRO A 9 11.85 -5.32 6.95
C PRO A 9 13.07 -6.14 6.48
N ASN A 10 13.70 -5.73 5.38
CA ASN A 10 14.89 -6.42 4.87
C ASN A 10 16.08 -6.35 5.85
N TRP A 11 16.05 -5.40 6.79
CA TRP A 11 17.07 -5.27 7.84
C TRP A 11 16.82 -6.19 9.03
N VAL A 12 15.69 -6.91 9.05
CA VAL A 12 15.33 -7.84 10.09
C VAL A 12 15.45 -9.25 9.54
N GLU A 13 16.34 -10.06 10.08
CA GLU A 13 16.70 -11.37 9.55
C GLU A 13 15.48 -12.29 9.40
N THR A 14 14.57 -12.26 10.37
CA THR A 14 13.37 -13.10 10.33
C THR A 14 12.30 -12.61 9.35
N LEU A 15 12.42 -11.38 8.84
CA LEU A 15 11.41 -10.77 7.98
C LEU A 15 11.84 -10.63 6.52
N LYS A 16 13.15 -10.63 6.25
CA LYS A 16 13.65 -10.29 4.92
C LYS A 16 13.16 -11.21 3.80
N ASN A 17 12.88 -12.46 4.11
CA ASN A 17 12.38 -13.45 3.15
C ASN A 17 10.86 -13.56 3.13
N SER A 18 10.17 -12.80 3.96
CA SER A 18 8.72 -12.71 3.98
C SER A 18 8.23 -11.59 3.05
N ASP A 19 6.95 -11.26 3.06
CA ASP A 19 6.43 -10.17 2.24
C ASP A 19 5.35 -9.38 2.99
N GLY A 20 4.92 -8.26 2.38
CA GLY A 20 4.00 -7.33 3.00
C GLY A 20 2.58 -7.85 3.19
N THR A 21 2.23 -9.02 2.62
CA THR A 21 0.94 -9.65 2.87
C THR A 21 0.92 -10.45 4.18
N LYS A 22 2.09 -10.72 4.76
CA LYS A 22 2.21 -11.54 5.97
C LYS A 22 2.13 -10.68 7.23
N LYS A 23 1.56 -11.27 8.30
CA LYS A 23 1.33 -10.56 9.56
C LYS A 23 2.60 -10.06 10.24
N ASP A 24 3.69 -10.81 10.15
CA ASP A 24 4.95 -10.43 10.75
C ASP A 24 5.51 -9.14 10.10
N VAL A 25 5.50 -9.06 8.78
CA VAL A 25 5.95 -7.88 8.05
C VAL A 25 4.99 -6.71 8.27
N SER A 26 3.68 -6.94 8.14
CA SER A 26 2.70 -5.88 8.33
C SER A 26 2.73 -5.32 9.75
N GLY A 27 2.91 -6.18 10.75
CA GLY A 27 3.04 -5.75 12.14
C GLY A 27 4.28 -4.89 12.37
N TYR A 28 5.40 -5.26 11.73
CA TYR A 28 6.63 -4.47 11.81
C TYR A 28 6.45 -3.07 11.23
N ILE A 29 5.86 -2.98 10.05
CA ILE A 29 5.64 -1.68 9.38
C ILE A 29 4.62 -0.84 10.16
N ARG A 30 3.56 -1.45 10.69
CA ARG A 30 2.53 -0.74 11.45
C ARG A 30 3.07 -0.06 12.71
N ARG A 31 4.17 -0.54 13.26
CA ARG A 31 4.81 0.08 14.42
C ARG A 31 5.61 1.33 14.08
N ASP A 32 5.80 1.61 12.81
CA ASP A 32 6.47 2.83 12.37
C ASP A 32 5.51 4.02 12.54
N LYS A 33 5.95 5.06 13.24
CA LYS A 33 5.17 6.29 13.44
C LYS A 33 4.82 6.95 12.10
N SER A 34 5.72 6.87 11.12
CA SER A 34 5.48 7.41 9.79
C SER A 34 4.30 6.73 9.10
N TRP A 35 4.08 5.45 9.37
CA TRP A 35 2.92 4.75 8.83
C TRP A 35 1.61 5.34 9.38
N ALA A 36 1.55 5.56 10.69
CA ALA A 36 0.34 6.09 11.32
C ALA A 36 -0.07 7.44 10.74
N ILE A 37 0.92 8.28 10.41
CA ILE A 37 0.68 9.59 9.79
C ILE A 37 0.33 9.43 8.30
N PHE A 38 1.14 8.67 7.58
CA PHE A 38 1.01 8.53 6.14
C PHE A 38 -0.33 7.90 5.73
N LYS A 39 -0.79 6.89 6.46
CA LYS A 39 -2.05 6.20 6.10
C LYS A 39 -3.24 7.15 6.05
N ASP A 40 -3.29 8.11 6.97
CA ASP A 40 -4.39 9.07 7.02
C ASP A 40 -4.34 10.04 5.84
N TYR A 41 -3.13 10.52 5.48
CA TYR A 41 -2.96 11.35 4.30
C TYR A 41 -3.28 10.59 3.02
N LEU A 42 -2.85 9.33 2.92
CA LEU A 42 -3.11 8.50 1.75
C LEU A 42 -4.61 8.29 1.55
N LYS A 43 -5.31 7.89 2.62
CA LYS A 43 -6.76 7.70 2.58
C LYS A 43 -7.47 8.98 2.17
N GLY A 44 -7.11 10.10 2.82
CA GLY A 44 -7.74 11.39 2.54
C GLY A 44 -7.56 11.82 1.10
N MET A 45 -6.34 11.69 0.58
CA MET A 45 -6.05 12.04 -0.80
C MET A 45 -6.84 11.19 -1.79
N VAL A 46 -6.77 9.86 -1.63
CA VAL A 46 -7.41 8.93 -2.58
C VAL A 46 -8.93 9.11 -2.56
N LEU A 47 -9.53 9.20 -1.38
CA LEU A 47 -10.98 9.37 -1.25
C LEU A 47 -11.45 10.73 -1.76
N HIS A 48 -10.57 11.72 -1.80
CA HIS A 48 -10.89 13.03 -2.38
C HIS A 48 -10.83 13.00 -3.91
N VAL A 49 -9.77 12.38 -4.48
CA VAL A 49 -9.55 12.45 -5.93
C VAL A 49 -10.44 11.49 -6.73
N ILE A 50 -10.89 10.37 -6.15
CA ILE A 50 -11.73 9.42 -6.87
C ILE A 50 -13.01 10.09 -7.42
N PRO A 51 -13.82 10.76 -6.58
CA PRO A 51 -15.01 11.44 -7.11
C PRO A 51 -14.68 12.54 -8.11
N ALA A 52 -13.56 13.24 -7.92
CA ALA A 52 -13.14 14.28 -8.84
C ALA A 52 -12.83 13.72 -10.23
N PHE A 53 -12.14 12.58 -10.29
CA PHE A 53 -11.86 11.91 -11.55
C PHE A 53 -13.12 11.36 -12.20
N GLU A 54 -14.09 10.86 -11.43
CA GLU A 54 -15.37 10.41 -11.95
C GLU A 54 -16.11 11.56 -12.65
N LYS A 55 -16.10 12.76 -12.05
CA LYS A 55 -16.70 13.94 -12.65
C LYS A 55 -16.05 14.35 -13.98
N GLU A 56 -14.75 14.06 -14.12
CA GLU A 56 -14.02 14.33 -15.38
C GLU A 56 -14.21 13.22 -16.41
N GLY A 57 -15.05 12.24 -16.12
CA GLY A 57 -15.34 11.14 -17.05
C GLY A 57 -14.26 10.07 -17.10
N LYS A 58 -13.34 10.03 -16.12
CA LYS A 58 -12.33 8.98 -16.04
C LYS A 58 -12.94 7.73 -15.43
N TYR A 59 -12.79 6.60 -16.13
CA TYR A 59 -13.30 5.31 -15.66
C TYR A 59 -12.23 4.45 -15.00
N TYR A 60 -10.96 4.82 -15.13
CA TYR A 60 -9.84 4.09 -14.56
C TYR A 60 -8.90 5.02 -13.83
N LEU A 61 -8.45 4.59 -12.67
CA LEU A 61 -7.39 5.25 -11.92
C LEU A 61 -6.40 4.18 -11.47
N SER A 62 -5.15 4.32 -11.87
CA SER A 62 -4.09 3.42 -11.43
C SER A 62 -3.23 4.11 -10.40
N ILE A 63 -2.96 3.43 -9.28
CA ILE A 63 -2.10 3.92 -8.21
C ILE A 63 -1.01 2.90 -7.99
N GLY A 64 0.25 3.32 -8.12
CA GLY A 64 1.40 2.45 -7.91
C GLY A 64 2.17 2.80 -6.65
N PHE A 65 2.66 1.78 -5.98
CA PHE A 65 3.52 1.91 -4.81
C PHE A 65 4.82 1.15 -5.06
N GLY A 66 5.94 1.78 -4.72
CA GLY A 66 7.25 1.19 -4.92
C GLY A 66 8.10 1.25 -3.67
N CYS A 67 9.00 0.30 -3.55
CA CYS A 67 10.05 0.29 -2.54
C CYS A 67 11.23 -0.50 -3.09
N THR A 68 12.34 -0.56 -2.34
CA THR A 68 13.46 -1.40 -2.75
C THR A 68 13.03 -2.87 -2.74
N GLY A 69 13.17 -3.56 -3.87
CA GLY A 69 12.78 -4.96 -4.03
C GLY A 69 11.29 -5.22 -4.26
N GLY A 70 10.40 -4.32 -3.89
CA GLY A 70 8.96 -4.44 -4.13
C GLY A 70 8.27 -5.60 -3.43
N ARG A 71 8.77 -6.05 -2.28
CA ARG A 71 8.21 -7.21 -1.55
C ARG A 71 7.58 -6.88 -0.21
N HIS A 72 8.01 -5.81 0.45
CA HIS A 72 7.60 -5.53 1.83
C HIS A 72 6.72 -4.30 1.93
N ARG A 73 7.35 -3.11 1.86
CA ARG A 73 6.67 -1.84 2.14
C ARG A 73 5.61 -1.51 1.09
N SER A 74 5.96 -1.62 -0.20
CA SER A 74 5.00 -1.33 -1.28
C SER A 74 3.84 -2.32 -1.27
N VAL A 75 4.10 -3.60 -1.00
CA VAL A 75 3.08 -4.64 -0.92
C VAL A 75 2.13 -4.36 0.24
N PHE A 76 2.67 -4.02 1.40
CA PHE A 76 1.86 -3.69 2.57
C PHE A 76 0.96 -2.48 2.31
N VAL A 77 1.52 -1.40 1.74
CA VAL A 77 0.76 -0.16 1.49
C VAL A 77 -0.34 -0.38 0.46
N SER A 78 -0.04 -1.08 -0.64
CA SER A 78 -1.04 -1.35 -1.67
C SER A 78 -2.14 -2.27 -1.16
N GLN A 79 -1.82 -3.26 -0.34
CA GLN A 79 -2.82 -4.12 0.29
C GLN A 79 -3.72 -3.32 1.23
N PHE A 80 -3.14 -2.43 2.01
CA PHE A 80 -3.91 -1.55 2.90
C PHE A 80 -4.93 -0.72 2.12
N LEU A 81 -4.49 -0.08 1.04
CA LEU A 81 -5.38 0.76 0.23
C LEU A 81 -6.47 -0.07 -0.44
N TYR A 82 -6.10 -1.24 -0.96
CA TYR A 82 -7.07 -2.17 -1.55
C TYR A 82 -8.17 -2.52 -0.54
N ASP A 83 -7.79 -2.90 0.68
CA ASP A 83 -8.74 -3.28 1.72
C ASP A 83 -9.65 -2.11 2.10
N GLU A 84 -9.10 -0.90 2.20
CA GLU A 84 -9.88 0.29 2.52
C GLU A 84 -10.90 0.62 1.42
N LEU A 85 -10.50 0.50 0.16
CA LEU A 85 -11.40 0.78 -0.96
C LEU A 85 -12.49 -0.29 -1.09
N LYS A 86 -12.15 -1.55 -0.82
CA LYS A 86 -13.15 -2.64 -0.81
C LYS A 86 -14.20 -2.43 0.28
N LYS A 87 -13.80 -1.99 1.46
CA LYS A 87 -14.74 -1.68 2.55
C LYS A 87 -15.75 -0.61 2.15
N ARG A 88 -15.37 0.28 1.24
CA ARG A 88 -16.22 1.37 0.75
C ARG A 88 -16.94 1.03 -0.54
N ASN A 89 -16.93 -0.23 -0.95
CA ASN A 89 -17.62 -0.76 -2.12
C ASN A 89 -17.10 -0.22 -3.47
N PHE A 90 -15.85 0.23 -3.52
CA PHE A 90 -15.22 0.57 -4.79
C PHE A 90 -14.84 -0.71 -5.55
N ALA A 91 -14.97 -0.66 -6.87
CA ALA A 91 -14.44 -1.70 -7.74
C ALA A 91 -12.92 -1.48 -7.86
N VAL A 92 -12.13 -2.38 -7.30
CA VAL A 92 -10.68 -2.23 -7.26
C VAL A 92 -10.00 -3.58 -7.48
N ASP A 93 -8.90 -3.56 -8.22
CA ASP A 93 -8.03 -4.70 -8.42
C ASP A 93 -6.67 -4.43 -7.81
N LEU A 94 -6.00 -5.48 -7.35
CA LEU A 94 -4.69 -5.41 -6.73
C LEU A 94 -3.71 -6.33 -7.45
N MET A 95 -2.52 -5.79 -7.74
CA MET A 95 -1.45 -6.57 -8.34
C MET A 95 -0.14 -6.30 -7.60
N HIS A 96 0.56 -7.36 -7.24
CA HIS A 96 1.90 -7.29 -6.66
C HIS A 96 2.91 -7.81 -7.69
N SER A 97 3.48 -6.90 -8.48
CA SER A 97 4.29 -7.26 -9.65
C SER A 97 5.58 -8.01 -9.31
N ASN A 98 6.12 -7.85 -8.09
CA ASN A 98 7.38 -8.46 -7.68
C ASN A 98 7.20 -9.65 -6.75
N LEU A 99 5.99 -10.09 -6.49
CA LEU A 99 5.76 -11.32 -5.74
C LEU A 99 5.60 -12.48 -6.69
N SER A 100 6.16 -13.62 -6.31
CA SER A 100 5.99 -14.86 -7.06
C SER A 100 4.54 -15.31 -7.02
N THR A 101 4.04 -15.73 -8.15
CA THR A 101 2.72 -16.33 -8.26
C THR A 101 2.79 -17.84 -8.05
#